data_0f752364dddc3455bca4377ff2714e26
#
_entry.id   0f752364dddc3455bca4377ff2714e26
#
_cell.length_a   1.000
_cell.length_b   1.000
_cell.length_c   1.000
_cell.angle_alpha   90.00
_cell.angle_beta   90.00
_cell.angle_gamma   90.00
#
_symmetry.space_group_name_H-M   'P 1'
#
loop_
_entity.id
_entity.type
_entity.pdbx_description
1 polymer ?
#
loop_
_entity_poly.entity_id
_entity_poly.type
_entity_poly.pdbx_seq_one_letter_code
_entity_poly.pdbx_strand_id
1 'polypeptide(L)'
;MLERIHAHCVKNGPKILGLPAAFTPFPVKKLLLQQLLNWQFRHALAEGELDFLDGRLLGIEIADLNLQWITTLQDGRLAVLQQSEADVWFRGNANDLLLVAARKADPDMLFFQRRLVIEGDTELGLEVKNVMDAIEPEAMPTVLRTAIEQMAAFVDAGMKQDAKAAQVRAGAAC
;
A
#
# COMPACT_ATOMS: atom_id res chain seq x y z
N MET A 1 -16.31 -20.68 15.03
CA MET A 1 -15.79 -21.30 13.78
C MET A 1 -15.63 -20.27 12.67
N LEU A 2 -16.63 -19.46 12.37
CA LEU A 2 -16.58 -18.39 11.35
C LEU A 2 -15.48 -17.36 11.60
N GLU A 3 -15.25 -16.93 12.85
CA GLU A 3 -14.20 -15.97 13.20
C GLU A 3 -12.78 -16.46 12.88
N ARG A 4 -12.52 -17.77 13.10
CA ARG A 4 -11.22 -18.36 12.75
C ARG A 4 -11.01 -18.46 11.25
N ILE A 5 -12.08 -18.69 10.49
CA ILE A 5 -12.03 -18.70 9.02
C ILE A 5 -11.76 -17.28 8.52
N HIS A 6 -12.41 -16.27 9.08
CA HIS A 6 -12.19 -14.87 8.72
C HIS A 6 -10.74 -14.44 8.97
N ALA A 7 -10.22 -14.65 10.17
CA ALA A 7 -8.82 -14.33 10.49
C ALA A 7 -7.83 -15.08 9.58
N HIS A 8 -8.12 -16.36 9.26
CA HIS A 8 -7.31 -17.14 8.33
C HIS A 8 -7.35 -16.58 6.90
N CYS A 9 -8.52 -16.16 6.42
CA CYS A 9 -8.68 -15.52 5.11
C CYS A 9 -7.93 -14.19 5.03
N VAL A 10 -7.97 -13.35 6.07
CA VAL A 10 -7.24 -12.09 6.11
C VAL A 10 -5.74 -12.31 6.11
N LYS A 11 -5.25 -13.29 6.85
CA LYS A 11 -3.82 -13.61 6.95
C LYS A 11 -3.24 -14.22 5.66
N ASN A 12 -4.01 -15.07 4.98
CA ASN A 12 -3.55 -15.80 3.79
C ASN A 12 -4.11 -15.24 2.48
N GLY A 13 -5.12 -14.36 2.54
CA GLY A 13 -5.73 -13.73 1.38
C GLY A 13 -4.73 -13.08 0.43
N PRO A 14 -3.79 -12.25 0.93
CA PRO A 14 -2.76 -11.65 0.09
C PRO A 14 -1.91 -12.69 -0.65
N LYS A 15 -1.55 -13.80 0.01
CA LYS A 15 -0.78 -14.87 -0.64
C LYS A 15 -1.54 -15.56 -1.77
N ILE A 16 -2.84 -15.75 -1.62
CA ILE A 16 -3.70 -16.36 -2.65
C ILE A 16 -3.91 -15.39 -3.81
N LEU A 17 -4.11 -14.10 -3.52
CA LEU A 17 -4.25 -13.03 -4.53
C LEU A 17 -2.92 -12.69 -5.21
N GLY A 18 -1.79 -12.87 -4.54
CA GLY A 18 -0.46 -12.69 -5.09
C GLY A 18 -0.10 -13.68 -6.20
N LEU A 19 -0.68 -14.89 -6.20
CA LEU A 19 -0.44 -15.89 -7.24
C LEU A 19 -0.80 -15.37 -8.65
N PRO A 20 -2.03 -14.89 -8.93
CA PRO A 20 -2.35 -14.34 -10.25
C PRO A 20 -1.55 -13.06 -10.55
N ALA A 21 -1.27 -12.24 -9.55
CA ALA A 21 -0.45 -11.05 -9.71
C ALA A 21 1.01 -11.40 -10.08
N ALA A 22 1.59 -12.46 -9.52
CA ALA A 22 2.93 -12.93 -9.86
C ALA A 22 3.02 -13.40 -11.32
N PHE A 23 2.00 -14.07 -11.84
CA PHE A 23 1.96 -14.58 -13.22
C PHE A 23 1.58 -13.53 -14.27
N THR A 24 1.09 -12.35 -13.87
CA THR A 24 0.75 -11.29 -14.83
C THR A 24 2.04 -10.70 -15.43
N PRO A 25 2.18 -10.64 -16.78
CA PRO A 25 3.34 -10.02 -17.41
C PRO A 25 3.53 -8.56 -16.98
N PHE A 26 4.78 -8.14 -16.82
CA PHE A 26 5.09 -6.77 -16.37
C PHE A 26 4.43 -5.67 -17.21
N PRO A 27 4.35 -5.75 -18.55
CA PRO A 27 3.69 -4.71 -19.36
C PRO A 27 2.22 -4.47 -18.98
N VAL A 28 1.50 -5.53 -18.61
CA VAL A 28 0.09 -5.43 -18.17
C VAL A 28 0.01 -4.79 -16.79
N LYS A 29 0.87 -5.23 -15.85
CA LYS A 29 0.97 -4.61 -14.52
C LYS A 29 1.31 -3.12 -14.63
N LYS A 30 2.31 -2.78 -15.45
CA LYS A 30 2.73 -1.41 -15.72
C LYS A 30 1.57 -0.56 -16.19
N LEU A 31 0.84 -1.01 -17.21
CA LEU A 31 -0.28 -0.25 -17.77
C LEU A 31 -1.37 0.02 -16.73
N LEU A 32 -1.76 -1.01 -15.97
CA LEU A 32 -2.80 -0.89 -14.94
C LEU A 32 -2.37 0.03 -13.79
N LEU A 33 -1.15 -0.17 -13.27
CA LEU A 33 -0.60 0.66 -12.20
C LEU A 33 -0.46 2.12 -12.65
N GLN A 34 0.07 2.35 -13.84
CA GLN A 34 0.26 3.70 -14.37
C GLN A 34 -1.07 4.43 -14.58
N GLN A 35 -2.09 3.76 -15.10
CA GLN A 35 -3.42 4.34 -15.23
C GLN A 35 -4.05 4.64 -13.87
N LEU A 36 -3.96 3.70 -12.92
CA LEU A 36 -4.50 3.86 -11.58
C LEU A 36 -3.82 5.02 -10.84
N LEU A 37 -2.48 5.08 -10.87
CA LEU A 37 -1.73 6.15 -10.21
C LEU A 37 -2.05 7.53 -10.81
N ASN A 38 -2.01 7.67 -12.14
CA ASN A 38 -2.33 8.95 -12.79
C ASN A 38 -3.78 9.38 -12.56
N TRP A 39 -4.70 8.44 -12.45
CA TRP A 39 -6.08 8.75 -12.16
C TRP A 39 -6.29 9.14 -10.69
N GLN A 40 -5.65 8.43 -9.76
CA GLN A 40 -5.72 8.72 -8.32
C GLN A 40 -5.09 10.08 -7.98
N PHE A 41 -3.92 10.35 -8.54
CA PHE A 41 -3.13 11.55 -8.23
C PHE A 41 -3.35 12.69 -9.22
N ARG A 42 -4.43 12.68 -10.03
CA ARG A 42 -4.66 13.69 -11.06
C ARG A 42 -4.71 15.13 -10.55
N HIS A 43 -5.23 15.34 -9.32
CA HIS A 43 -5.27 16.68 -8.69
C HIS A 43 -3.88 17.09 -8.24
N ALA A 44 -3.18 16.27 -7.50
CA ALA A 44 -1.81 16.51 -7.07
C ALA A 44 -0.84 16.74 -8.26
N LEU A 45 -1.04 16.02 -9.36
CA LEU A 45 -0.29 16.25 -10.61
C LEU A 45 -0.61 17.62 -11.23
N ALA A 46 -1.87 18.04 -11.23
CA ALA A 46 -2.28 19.32 -11.78
C ALA A 46 -1.81 20.52 -10.92
N GLU A 47 -1.64 20.32 -9.64
CA GLU A 47 -1.20 21.31 -8.66
C GLU A 47 0.34 21.33 -8.48
N GLY A 48 1.07 20.40 -9.13
CA GLY A 48 2.54 20.28 -9.03
C GLY A 48 3.04 19.70 -7.71
N GLU A 49 2.16 19.12 -6.89
CA GLU A 49 2.53 18.54 -5.59
C GLU A 49 3.45 17.31 -5.72
N LEU A 50 3.55 16.73 -6.92
CA LEU A 50 4.39 15.58 -7.22
C LEU A 50 5.66 15.94 -8.02
N ASP A 51 5.96 17.24 -8.20
CA ASP A 51 7.12 17.71 -8.98
C ASP A 51 8.45 17.25 -8.36
N PHE A 52 8.49 16.96 -7.06
CA PHE A 52 9.65 16.40 -6.38
C PHE A 52 10.06 15.01 -6.91
N LEU A 53 9.17 14.30 -7.60
CA LEU A 53 9.45 13.01 -8.24
C LEU A 53 10.07 13.15 -9.65
N ASP A 54 10.24 14.37 -10.16
CA ASP A 54 10.90 14.57 -11.46
C ASP A 54 12.39 14.21 -11.34
N GLY A 55 12.79 13.22 -12.15
CA GLY A 55 14.15 12.66 -12.10
C GLY A 55 14.49 11.85 -10.86
N ARG A 56 13.54 11.61 -9.95
CA ARG A 56 13.72 10.77 -8.75
C ARG A 56 12.92 9.47 -8.88
N LEU A 57 13.42 8.42 -8.23
CA LEU A 57 12.90 7.06 -8.36
C LEU A 57 12.31 6.57 -7.02
N LEU A 58 10.99 6.46 -6.97
CA LEU A 58 10.26 5.90 -5.84
C LEU A 58 9.97 4.43 -6.06
N GLY A 59 10.56 3.55 -5.27
CA GLY A 59 10.28 2.11 -5.24
C GLY A 59 9.15 1.79 -4.26
N ILE A 60 8.21 0.98 -4.69
CA ILE A 60 7.11 0.47 -3.86
C ILE A 60 7.14 -1.05 -3.91
N GLU A 61 7.09 -1.69 -2.73
CA GLU A 61 7.07 -3.13 -2.58
C GLU A 61 5.94 -3.57 -1.65
N ILE A 62 5.08 -4.44 -2.17
CA ILE A 62 4.05 -5.15 -1.41
C ILE A 62 4.56 -6.58 -1.19
N ALA A 63 5.22 -6.79 -0.05
CA ALA A 63 6.05 -7.96 0.18
C ALA A 63 5.27 -9.30 0.14
N ASP A 64 4.09 -9.34 0.75
CA ASP A 64 3.25 -10.54 0.80
C ASP A 64 2.52 -10.88 -0.51
N LEU A 65 2.49 -9.94 -1.47
CA LEU A 65 2.03 -10.15 -2.84
C LEU A 65 3.17 -10.41 -3.83
N ASN A 66 4.43 -10.29 -3.39
CA ASN A 66 5.61 -10.30 -4.27
C ASN A 66 5.46 -9.32 -5.45
N LEU A 67 4.93 -8.14 -5.16
CA LEU A 67 4.66 -7.10 -6.12
C LEU A 67 5.56 -5.90 -5.82
N GLN A 68 6.37 -5.51 -6.80
CA GLN A 68 7.23 -4.33 -6.72
C GLN A 68 7.25 -3.58 -8.04
N TRP A 69 7.37 -2.26 -7.95
CA TRP A 69 7.54 -1.38 -9.10
C TRP A 69 8.23 -0.08 -8.69
N ILE A 70 8.73 0.64 -9.67
CA ILE A 70 9.31 1.97 -9.47
C ILE A 70 8.43 3.00 -10.16
N THR A 71 8.23 4.13 -9.51
CA THR A 71 7.47 5.25 -10.03
C THR A 71 8.36 6.50 -10.07
N THR A 72 8.22 7.28 -11.11
CA THR A 72 8.85 8.59 -11.29
C THR A 72 7.87 9.53 -11.98
N LEU A 73 8.14 10.84 -11.97
CA LEU A 73 7.40 11.80 -12.77
C LEU A 73 8.11 11.99 -14.12
N GLN A 74 7.37 11.86 -15.23
CA GLN A 74 7.86 12.11 -16.59
C GLN A 74 6.77 12.86 -17.38
N ASP A 75 7.13 13.99 -17.98
CA ASP A 75 6.21 14.81 -18.76
C ASP A 75 4.89 15.14 -18.04
N GLY A 76 4.96 15.44 -16.73
CA GLY A 76 3.81 15.76 -15.88
C GLY A 76 2.89 14.57 -15.59
N ARG A 77 3.37 13.33 -15.75
CA ARG A 77 2.63 12.10 -15.47
C ARG A 77 3.47 11.11 -14.69
N LEU A 78 2.82 10.33 -13.85
CA LEU A 78 3.48 9.22 -13.17
C LEU A 78 3.75 8.09 -14.17
N ALA A 79 5.02 7.73 -14.31
CA ALA A 79 5.51 6.63 -15.12
C ALA A 79 5.93 5.47 -14.22
N VAL A 80 5.52 4.24 -14.57
CA VAL A 80 5.93 3.01 -13.89
C VAL A 80 7.07 2.36 -14.65
N LEU A 81 8.16 2.08 -13.96
CA LEU A 81 9.39 1.53 -14.53
C LEU A 81 9.68 0.14 -13.96
N GLN A 82 10.38 -0.67 -14.76
CA GLN A 82 10.94 -1.95 -14.33
C GLN A 82 12.43 -1.77 -14.11
N GLN A 83 12.81 -1.32 -12.94
CA GLN A 83 14.21 -1.17 -12.54
C GLN A 83 14.41 -1.85 -11.19
N SER A 84 15.67 -2.07 -10.81
CA SER A 84 16.04 -2.68 -9.52
C SER A 84 16.51 -1.67 -8.48
N GLU A 85 16.78 -0.43 -8.88
CA GLU A 85 17.30 0.63 -8.01
C GLU A 85 16.30 1.77 -7.93
N ALA A 86 16.08 2.26 -6.73
CA ALA A 86 15.26 3.44 -6.43
C ALA A 86 15.98 4.31 -5.41
N ASP A 87 15.71 5.62 -5.44
CA ASP A 87 16.28 6.57 -4.47
C ASP A 87 15.69 6.34 -3.08
N VAL A 88 14.41 5.97 -3.03
CA VAL A 88 13.73 5.58 -1.78
C VAL A 88 12.81 4.40 -2.04
N TRP A 89 12.75 3.49 -1.07
CA TRP A 89 11.85 2.34 -1.07
C TRP A 89 10.82 2.45 0.04
N PHE A 90 9.57 2.22 -0.31
CA PHE A 90 8.46 2.01 0.61
C PHE A 90 8.05 0.54 0.54
N ARG A 91 8.19 -0.18 1.67
CA ARG A 91 7.89 -1.61 1.77
C ARG A 91 6.87 -1.87 2.84
N GLY A 92 5.87 -2.66 2.54
CA GLY A 92 4.84 -3.07 3.49
C GLY A 92 4.07 -4.29 3.01
N ASN A 93 3.20 -4.81 3.87
CA ASN A 93 2.26 -5.85 3.49
C ASN A 93 0.98 -5.24 2.92
N ALA A 94 0.29 -5.96 2.05
CA ALA A 94 -0.94 -5.50 1.40
C ALA A 94 -2.00 -5.01 2.41
N ASN A 95 -2.20 -5.76 3.49
CA ASN A 95 -3.18 -5.40 4.52
C ASN A 95 -2.83 -4.08 5.22
N ASP A 96 -1.55 -3.82 5.50
CA ASP A 96 -1.09 -2.60 6.16
C ASP A 96 -1.24 -1.39 5.24
N LEU A 97 -0.81 -1.53 3.99
CA LEU A 97 -0.95 -0.48 2.98
C LEU A 97 -2.43 -0.17 2.67
N LEU A 98 -3.29 -1.19 2.66
CA LEU A 98 -4.72 -1.01 2.51
C LEU A 98 -5.35 -0.22 3.68
N LEU A 99 -4.91 -0.50 4.92
CA LEU A 99 -5.39 0.23 6.10
C LEU A 99 -4.94 1.70 6.08
N VAL A 100 -3.72 1.97 5.61
CA VAL A 100 -3.24 3.35 5.38
C VAL A 100 -4.08 4.05 4.31
N ALA A 101 -4.29 3.39 3.16
CA ALA A 101 -5.09 3.95 2.07
C ALA A 101 -6.55 4.25 2.48
N ALA A 102 -7.10 3.45 3.40
CA ALA A 102 -8.44 3.65 3.97
C ALA A 102 -8.46 4.59 5.19
N ARG A 103 -7.34 5.22 5.55
CA ARG A 103 -7.20 6.05 6.76
C ARG A 103 -7.58 5.35 8.08
N LYS A 104 -7.46 4.03 8.12
CA LYS A 104 -7.71 3.21 9.33
C LYS A 104 -6.45 2.92 10.12
N ALA A 105 -5.28 3.15 9.54
CA ALA A 105 -4.00 3.07 10.22
C ALA A 105 -3.16 4.31 9.88
N ASP A 106 -2.45 4.79 10.88
CA ASP A 106 -1.50 5.88 10.76
C ASP A 106 -0.18 5.34 10.18
N PRO A 107 0.35 5.92 9.08
CA PRO A 107 1.63 5.52 8.49
C PRO A 107 2.79 5.59 9.49
N ASP A 108 2.84 6.60 10.36
CA ASP A 108 3.90 6.76 11.36
C ASP A 108 3.87 5.62 12.38
N MET A 109 2.67 5.24 12.84
CA MET A 109 2.52 4.11 13.74
C MET A 109 3.04 2.82 13.11
N LEU A 110 2.73 2.57 11.83
CA LEU A 110 3.21 1.39 11.11
C LEU A 110 4.72 1.43 10.90
N PHE A 111 5.28 2.60 10.64
CA PHE A 111 6.73 2.80 10.55
C PHE A 111 7.43 2.47 11.88
N PHE A 112 6.96 3.01 13.01
CA PHE A 112 7.52 2.68 14.33
C PHE A 112 7.37 1.20 14.70
N GLN A 113 6.31 0.54 14.23
CA GLN A 113 6.09 -0.90 14.41
C GLN A 113 6.89 -1.77 13.41
N ARG A 114 7.66 -1.17 12.50
CA ARG A 114 8.40 -1.83 11.42
C ARG A 114 7.51 -2.64 10.46
N ARG A 115 6.24 -2.25 10.34
CA ARG A 115 5.26 -2.81 9.40
C ARG A 115 5.24 -2.05 8.08
N LEU A 116 5.61 -0.77 8.12
CA LEU A 116 5.97 0.05 6.97
C LEU A 116 7.46 0.37 7.09
N VAL A 117 8.23 0.07 6.07
CA VAL A 117 9.67 0.32 6.01
C VAL A 117 9.94 1.35 4.93
N ILE A 118 10.67 2.40 5.27
CA ILE A 118 11.12 3.45 4.36
C ILE A 118 12.64 3.44 4.39
N GLU A 119 13.26 3.16 3.26
CA GLU A 119 14.72 3.04 3.13
C GLU A 119 15.23 3.83 1.93
N GLY A 120 16.31 4.57 2.10
CA GLY A 120 16.97 5.37 1.06
C GLY A 120 17.01 6.85 1.39
N ASP A 121 16.76 7.70 0.40
CA ASP A 121 16.76 9.14 0.55
C ASP A 121 15.66 9.61 1.52
N THR A 122 16.08 10.19 2.65
CA THR A 122 15.17 10.60 3.73
C THR A 122 14.33 11.82 3.37
N GLU A 123 14.85 12.73 2.55
CA GLU A 123 14.12 13.91 2.10
C GLU A 123 12.99 13.50 1.17
N LEU A 124 13.31 12.69 0.15
CA LEU A 124 12.31 12.12 -0.75
C LEU A 124 11.27 11.28 0.00
N GLY A 125 11.71 10.48 0.97
CA GLY A 125 10.82 9.69 1.82
C GLY A 125 9.82 10.54 2.61
N LEU A 126 10.26 11.69 3.12
CA LEU A 126 9.41 12.62 3.84
C LEU A 126 8.39 13.31 2.91
N GLU A 127 8.81 13.72 1.70
CA GLU A 127 7.90 14.32 0.72
C GLU A 127 6.82 13.33 0.28
N VAL A 128 7.20 12.08 -0.03
CA VAL A 128 6.23 11.01 -0.35
C VAL A 128 5.26 10.79 0.80
N LYS A 129 5.76 10.75 2.04
CA LYS A 129 4.91 10.62 3.22
C LYS A 129 3.91 11.79 3.33
N ASN A 130 4.36 13.03 3.14
CA ASN A 130 3.48 14.20 3.19
C ASN A 130 2.37 14.11 2.14
N VAL A 131 2.68 13.66 0.92
CA VAL A 131 1.66 13.42 -0.12
C VAL A 131 0.70 12.32 0.30
N MET A 132 1.18 11.22 0.90
CA MET A 132 0.30 10.16 1.41
C MET A 132 -0.64 10.67 2.51
N ASP A 133 -0.16 11.55 3.38
CA ASP A 133 -0.97 12.16 4.44
C ASP A 133 -1.98 13.18 3.90
N ALA A 134 -1.68 13.82 2.77
CA ALA A 134 -2.56 14.78 2.11
C ALA A 134 -3.66 14.12 1.25
N ILE A 135 -3.55 12.82 0.91
CA ILE A 135 -4.58 12.12 0.13
C ILE A 135 -5.91 12.14 0.89
N GLU A 136 -6.90 12.81 0.33
CA GLU A 136 -8.26 12.82 0.85
C GLU A 136 -9.05 11.64 0.27
N PRO A 137 -9.61 10.73 1.10
CA PRO A 137 -10.45 9.63 0.61
C PRO A 137 -11.66 10.13 -0.18
N GLU A 138 -12.14 11.33 0.13
CA GLU A 138 -13.27 11.99 -0.53
C GLU A 138 -12.96 12.35 -1.99
N ALA A 139 -11.69 12.58 -2.33
CA ALA A 139 -11.25 12.83 -3.71
C ALA A 139 -11.27 11.56 -4.57
N MET A 140 -11.36 10.37 -3.95
CA MET A 140 -11.49 9.12 -4.66
C MET A 140 -12.92 8.94 -5.22
N PRO A 141 -13.07 8.33 -6.41
CA PRO A 141 -14.38 7.92 -6.89
C PRO A 141 -15.09 7.01 -5.89
N THR A 142 -16.37 7.25 -5.72
CA THR A 142 -17.19 6.57 -4.68
C THR A 142 -17.08 5.04 -4.73
N VAL A 143 -17.01 4.45 -5.93
CA VAL A 143 -16.87 2.99 -6.10
C VAL A 143 -15.55 2.48 -5.54
N LEU A 144 -14.43 3.16 -5.85
CA LEU A 144 -13.11 2.78 -5.36
C LEU A 144 -13.01 2.98 -3.85
N ARG A 145 -13.46 4.14 -3.36
CA ARG A 145 -13.50 4.44 -1.93
C ARG A 145 -14.29 3.38 -1.16
N THR A 146 -15.52 3.09 -1.59
CA THR A 146 -16.36 2.07 -0.93
C THR A 146 -15.70 0.69 -0.96
N ALA A 147 -15.07 0.30 -2.06
CA ALA A 147 -14.35 -0.97 -2.15
C ALA A 147 -13.16 -1.03 -1.17
N ILE A 148 -12.34 0.03 -1.12
CA ILE A 148 -11.21 0.14 -0.18
C ILE A 148 -11.70 0.13 1.27
N GLU A 149 -12.74 0.90 1.60
CA GLU A 149 -13.31 0.94 2.96
C GLU A 149 -13.88 -0.41 3.41
N GLN A 150 -14.58 -1.13 2.53
CA GLN A 150 -15.12 -2.47 2.84
C GLN A 150 -14.00 -3.49 3.00
N MET A 151 -13.02 -3.49 2.11
CA MET A 151 -11.86 -4.38 2.23
C MET A 151 -11.05 -4.08 3.49
N ALA A 152 -10.81 -2.80 3.79
CA ALA A 152 -10.10 -2.40 5.00
C ALA A 152 -10.90 -2.72 6.28
N ALA A 153 -12.23 -2.62 6.27
CA ALA A 153 -13.07 -3.07 7.38
C ALA A 153 -12.97 -4.57 7.61
N PHE A 154 -12.98 -5.35 6.53
CA PHE A 154 -12.80 -6.79 6.59
C PHE A 154 -11.42 -7.18 7.15
N VAL A 155 -10.36 -6.54 6.66
CA VAL A 155 -8.97 -6.75 7.11
C VAL A 155 -8.79 -6.37 8.58
N ASP A 156 -9.25 -5.18 8.98
CA ASP A 156 -9.14 -4.67 10.35
C ASP A 156 -9.86 -5.60 11.36
N ALA A 157 -11.06 -6.04 11.03
CA ALA A 157 -11.80 -6.99 11.86
C ALA A 157 -11.05 -8.33 12.02
N GLY A 158 -10.48 -8.88 10.93
CA GLY A 158 -9.73 -10.13 10.97
C GLY A 158 -8.41 -10.01 11.75
N MET A 159 -7.69 -8.90 11.62
CA MET A 159 -6.46 -8.63 12.37
C MET A 159 -6.73 -8.48 13.88
N LYS A 160 -7.80 -7.80 14.27
CA LYS A 160 -8.22 -7.67 15.68
C LYS A 160 -8.60 -9.02 16.29
N GLN A 161 -9.25 -9.91 15.53
CA GLN A 161 -9.58 -11.25 15.97
C GLN A 161 -8.32 -12.12 16.18
N ASP A 162 -7.33 -12.04 15.28
CA ASP A 162 -6.05 -12.75 15.42
C ASP A 162 -5.28 -12.26 16.66
N ALA A 163 -5.21 -10.95 16.90
CA ALA A 163 -4.56 -10.38 18.06
C ALA A 163 -5.21 -10.85 19.37
N LYS A 164 -6.55 -10.85 19.44
CA LYS A 164 -7.30 -11.35 20.60
C LYS A 164 -7.09 -12.84 20.85
N ALA A 165 -7.06 -13.65 19.78
CA ALA A 165 -6.79 -15.08 19.89
C ALA A 165 -5.36 -15.37 20.37
N ALA A 166 -4.38 -14.57 19.96
CA ALA A 166 -2.99 -14.67 20.40
C ALA A 166 -2.85 -14.34 21.89
N GLN A 167 -3.52 -13.28 22.37
CA GLN A 167 -3.53 -12.90 23.80
C GLN A 167 -4.16 -13.97 24.69
N VAL A 168 -5.28 -14.57 24.27
CA VAL A 168 -5.93 -15.66 25.02
C VAL A 168 -5.03 -16.89 25.13
N ARG A 169 -4.27 -17.23 24.07
CA ARG A 169 -3.31 -18.34 24.09
C ARG A 169 -2.12 -18.07 25.01
N ALA A 170 -1.61 -16.82 25.00
CA ALA A 170 -0.50 -16.43 25.86
C ALA A 170 -0.91 -16.42 27.35
N GLY A 171 -2.14 -15.98 27.68
CA GLY A 171 -2.65 -16.00 29.05
C GLY A 171 -3.05 -17.39 29.57
N ALA A 172 -3.26 -18.40 28.68
CA ALA A 172 -3.55 -19.75 29.08
C ALA A 172 -2.28 -20.63 29.28
N ALA A 173 -1.09 -20.10 28.95
CA ALA A 173 0.19 -20.77 29.07
C ALA A 173 0.98 -20.36 30.35
N CYS A 174 0.43 -19.45 31.18
CA CYS A 174 0.89 -19.13 32.52
C CYS A 174 -0.01 -19.83 33.57
#